data_95235ecece22ffb7d0368e092f0a4f0b
#
_entry.id   95235ecece22ffb7d0368e092f0a4f0b
#
_cell.length_a   1.000
_cell.length_b   1.000
_cell.length_c   1.000
_cell.angle_alpha   90.00
_cell.angle_beta   90.00
_cell.angle_gamma   90.00
#
_symmetry.space_group_name_H-M   'P 1'
#
loop_
_entity.id
_entity.type
_entity.pdbx_description
1 polymer ?
#
loop_
_entity_poly.entity_id
_entity_poly.type
_entity_poly.pdbx_seq_one_letter_code
_entity_poly.pdbx_strand_id
1 'polypeptide(L)'
;MRHDYREAKQLSRKISFAVGPPRFYAERQQEVNTSRVLFRSHPLVRHGLFILRNQEDHFGHGILHAARVAVDAGALVMMESEGGSYGQDVDRFMLLAHLAGVFHDVRRFEKQHAKKSAEAAEKILRTSFGLRETEVTAVTKAIGNHEAFQPVEPLQDSLALLISDALYDADKFRWGPDNFTEMLWSMLERRNVPISAVMGRYLEGMKGIEKIRGTFRSQAGKAYGPDFIDRGMEIGRRLYTELLKIQ
;
A
#
# COMPACT_ATOMS: atom_id res chain seq x y z
N MET A 1 10.48 19.34 10.73
CA MET A 1 9.06 19.04 11.10
C MET A 1 8.57 20.18 11.98
N ARG A 2 7.45 20.81 11.61
CA ARG A 2 6.80 21.85 12.44
C ARG A 2 6.40 21.22 13.78
N HIS A 3 6.44 22.01 14.85
CA HIS A 3 6.11 21.52 16.20
C HIS A 3 4.69 20.98 16.29
N ASP A 4 3.74 21.68 15.68
CA ASP A 4 2.32 21.31 15.57
C ASP A 4 2.08 19.93 14.89
N TYR A 5 2.83 19.60 13.82
CA TYR A 5 2.72 18.29 13.19
C TYR A 5 3.24 17.15 14.07
N ARG A 6 4.31 17.40 14.83
CA ARG A 6 4.88 16.37 15.72
C ARG A 6 3.88 15.98 16.81
N GLU A 7 3.27 16.96 17.43
CA GLU A 7 2.25 16.73 18.45
C GLU A 7 1.02 16.02 17.90
N ALA A 8 0.48 16.51 16.77
CA ALA A 8 -0.67 15.90 16.11
C ALA A 8 -0.38 14.46 15.66
N LYS A 9 0.83 14.19 15.15
CA LYS A 9 1.27 12.83 14.76
C LYS A 9 1.41 11.92 15.97
N GLN A 10 1.92 12.42 17.11
CA GLN A 10 1.99 11.65 18.35
C GLN A 10 0.59 11.34 18.88
N LEU A 11 -0.31 12.31 18.84
CA LEU A 11 -1.71 12.13 19.22
C LEU A 11 -2.40 11.06 18.36
N SER A 12 -2.24 11.14 17.05
CA SER A 12 -2.82 10.15 16.14
C SER A 12 -2.31 8.73 16.41
N ARG A 13 -1.04 8.58 16.76
CA ARG A 13 -0.46 7.27 17.13
C ARG A 13 -1.02 6.76 18.45
N LYS A 14 -1.24 7.62 19.45
CA LYS A 14 -1.91 7.24 20.72
C LYS A 14 -3.34 6.78 20.46
N ILE A 15 -4.07 7.50 19.63
CA ILE A 15 -5.45 7.12 19.24
C ILE A 15 -5.44 5.79 18.50
N SER A 16 -4.54 5.61 17.54
CA SER A 16 -4.40 4.37 16.78
C SER A 16 -4.07 3.17 17.67
N PHE A 17 -3.21 3.35 18.67
CA PHE A 17 -2.92 2.32 19.65
C PHE A 17 -4.17 1.91 20.45
N ALA A 18 -4.99 2.87 20.86
CA ALA A 18 -6.23 2.63 21.59
C ALA A 18 -7.33 1.95 20.73
N VAL A 19 -7.37 2.23 19.41
CA VAL A 19 -8.29 1.57 18.47
C VAL A 19 -7.84 0.13 18.18
N GLY A 20 -6.54 -0.13 18.28
CA GLY A 20 -5.93 -1.44 18.03
C GLY A 20 -5.64 -1.73 16.54
N PRO A 21 -4.85 -2.77 16.27
CA PRO A 21 -4.45 -3.14 14.92
C PRO A 21 -5.60 -3.77 14.13
N PRO A 22 -5.58 -3.70 12.79
CA PRO A 22 -6.50 -4.44 11.92
C PRO A 22 -6.47 -5.95 12.18
N ARG A 23 -7.65 -6.61 12.11
CA ARG A 23 -7.82 -8.06 12.34
C ARG A 23 -6.90 -8.91 11.46
N PHE A 24 -6.63 -8.46 10.24
CA PHE A 24 -5.71 -9.10 9.30
C PHE A 24 -4.38 -9.50 9.96
N TYR A 25 -3.77 -8.60 10.73
CA TYR A 25 -2.47 -8.87 11.35
C TYR A 25 -2.53 -9.84 12.54
N ALA A 26 -3.69 -9.98 13.17
CA ALA A 26 -3.89 -10.93 14.25
C ALA A 26 -4.30 -12.32 13.73
N GLU A 27 -5.23 -12.35 12.77
CA GLU A 27 -5.84 -13.58 12.27
C GLU A 27 -4.99 -14.26 11.18
N ARG A 28 -4.16 -13.49 10.46
CA ARG A 28 -3.29 -13.94 9.36
C ARG A 28 -1.80 -13.69 9.65
N GLN A 29 -1.44 -13.87 10.92
CA GLN A 29 -0.08 -13.64 11.38
C GLN A 29 0.94 -14.54 10.67
N GLN A 30 0.56 -15.79 10.37
CA GLN A 30 1.44 -16.74 9.71
C GLN A 30 1.76 -16.28 8.28
N GLU A 31 0.76 -15.96 7.48
CA GLU A 31 0.91 -15.52 6.08
C GLU A 31 1.70 -14.21 6.00
N VAL A 32 1.38 -13.25 6.87
CA VAL A 32 2.12 -11.98 6.96
C VAL A 32 3.58 -12.20 7.37
N ASN A 33 3.86 -13.11 8.29
CA ASN A 33 5.23 -13.41 8.70
C ASN A 33 6.00 -14.14 7.61
N THR A 34 5.40 -15.13 6.93
CA THR A 34 6.00 -15.83 5.79
C THR A 34 6.37 -14.86 4.68
N SER A 35 5.41 -14.01 4.28
CA SER A 35 5.65 -12.95 3.30
C SER A 35 6.78 -11.99 3.73
N ARG A 36 6.80 -11.60 5.00
CA ARG A 36 7.84 -10.71 5.55
C ARG A 36 9.21 -11.34 5.54
N VAL A 37 9.33 -12.63 5.84
CA VAL A 37 10.59 -13.37 5.79
C VAL A 37 11.11 -13.40 4.35
N LEU A 38 10.27 -13.80 3.39
CA LEU A 38 10.64 -13.81 1.97
C LEU A 38 11.04 -12.40 1.49
N PHE A 39 10.26 -11.37 1.82
CA PHE A 39 10.56 -9.98 1.49
C PHE A 39 11.94 -9.53 1.96
N ARG A 40 12.32 -9.90 3.17
CA ARG A 40 13.61 -9.49 3.77
C ARG A 40 14.80 -10.29 3.23
N SER A 41 14.60 -11.57 2.93
CA SER A 41 15.69 -12.49 2.55
C SER A 41 15.95 -12.54 1.05
N HIS A 42 14.92 -12.32 0.21
CA HIS A 42 15.04 -12.56 -1.22
C HIS A 42 15.94 -11.54 -1.93
N PRO A 43 16.98 -12.00 -2.70
CA PRO A 43 17.96 -11.11 -3.34
C PRO A 43 17.33 -10.09 -4.30
N LEU A 44 16.33 -10.49 -5.09
CA LEU A 44 15.65 -9.59 -6.04
C LEU A 44 14.88 -8.48 -5.33
N VAL A 45 14.23 -8.77 -4.19
CA VAL A 45 13.55 -7.72 -3.39
C VAL A 45 14.55 -6.72 -2.84
N ARG A 46 15.68 -7.21 -2.32
CA ARG A 46 16.78 -6.35 -1.84
C ARG A 46 17.36 -5.48 -2.96
N HIS A 47 17.53 -6.06 -4.15
CA HIS A 47 17.96 -5.31 -5.33
C HIS A 47 16.94 -4.24 -5.73
N GLY A 48 15.63 -4.56 -5.73
CA GLY A 48 14.57 -3.60 -6.00
C GLY A 48 14.57 -2.44 -5.02
N LEU A 49 14.71 -2.72 -3.72
CA LEU A 49 14.82 -1.70 -2.69
C LEU A 49 16.07 -0.83 -2.84
N PHE A 50 17.19 -1.41 -3.28
CA PHE A 50 18.42 -0.66 -3.59
C PHE A 50 18.18 0.31 -4.76
N ILE A 51 17.56 -0.16 -5.85
CA ILE A 51 17.19 0.71 -6.98
C ILE A 51 16.26 1.82 -6.51
N LEU A 52 15.22 1.48 -5.75
CA LEU A 52 14.26 2.44 -5.23
C LEU A 52 14.94 3.52 -4.38
N ARG A 53 15.90 3.18 -3.53
CA ARG A 53 16.64 4.14 -2.69
C ARG A 53 17.49 5.14 -3.48
N ASN A 54 18.01 4.73 -4.63
CA ASN A 54 18.91 5.55 -5.44
C ASN A 54 18.18 6.43 -6.46
N GLN A 55 16.85 6.42 -6.48
CA GLN A 55 16.10 7.36 -7.31
C GLN A 55 15.93 8.69 -6.56
N GLU A 56 16.28 9.81 -7.20
CA GLU A 56 16.41 11.16 -6.58
C GLU A 56 15.14 11.70 -5.91
N ASP A 57 13.96 11.16 -6.23
CA ASP A 57 12.67 11.64 -5.73
C ASP A 57 12.20 10.98 -4.43
N HIS A 58 13.08 10.24 -3.72
CA HIS A 58 12.67 9.48 -2.54
C HIS A 58 12.72 10.29 -1.25
N PHE A 59 11.57 10.73 -0.89
CA PHE A 59 11.28 11.11 0.49
C PHE A 59 11.14 9.82 1.31
N GLY A 60 11.89 9.67 2.40
CA GLY A 60 12.03 8.43 3.20
C GLY A 60 10.76 7.68 3.60
N HIS A 61 9.57 8.26 3.37
CA HIS A 61 8.27 7.62 3.52
C HIS A 61 7.94 6.63 2.38
N GLY A 62 8.47 6.81 1.17
CA GLY A 62 8.20 5.95 0.02
C GLY A 62 8.62 4.50 0.25
N ILE A 63 9.82 4.28 0.81
CA ILE A 63 10.34 2.93 1.07
C ILE A 63 9.52 2.18 2.13
N LEU A 64 9.13 2.85 3.21
CA LEU A 64 8.33 2.21 4.26
C LEU A 64 6.93 1.85 3.74
N HIS A 65 6.31 2.74 2.98
CA HIS A 65 5.04 2.47 2.31
C HIS A 65 5.17 1.28 1.34
N ALA A 66 6.15 1.33 0.43
CA ALA A 66 6.41 0.26 -0.52
C ALA A 66 6.66 -1.09 0.16
N ALA A 67 7.43 -1.12 1.25
CA ALA A 67 7.69 -2.34 2.02
C ALA A 67 6.43 -2.90 2.68
N ARG A 68 5.59 -2.06 3.26
CA ARG A 68 4.31 -2.50 3.84
C ARG A 68 3.36 -3.04 2.79
N VAL A 69 3.20 -2.32 1.67
CA VAL A 69 2.38 -2.78 0.55
C VAL A 69 2.90 -4.11 0.00
N ALA A 70 4.20 -4.23 -0.21
CA ALA A 70 4.81 -5.45 -0.71
C ALA A 70 4.55 -6.66 0.22
N VAL A 71 4.79 -6.50 1.53
CA VAL A 71 4.57 -7.59 2.51
C VAL A 71 3.10 -8.00 2.54
N ASP A 72 2.17 -7.03 2.59
CA ASP A 72 0.75 -7.36 2.65
C ASP A 72 0.25 -7.95 1.33
N ALA A 73 0.74 -7.49 0.17
CA ALA A 73 0.43 -8.10 -1.13
C ALA A 73 0.92 -9.55 -1.21
N GLY A 74 2.12 -9.85 -0.72
CA GLY A 74 2.62 -11.22 -0.66
C GLY A 74 1.77 -12.12 0.25
N ALA A 75 1.33 -11.60 1.40
CA ALA A 75 0.43 -12.34 2.30
C ALA A 75 -0.93 -12.61 1.64
N LEU A 76 -1.50 -11.64 0.93
CA LEU A 76 -2.74 -11.81 0.18
C LEU A 76 -2.59 -12.85 -0.94
N VAL A 77 -1.47 -12.83 -1.68
CA VAL A 77 -1.17 -13.86 -2.69
C VAL A 77 -1.13 -15.25 -2.07
N MET A 78 -0.48 -15.41 -0.90
CA MET A 78 -0.44 -16.69 -0.20
C MET A 78 -1.85 -17.17 0.15
N MET A 79 -2.69 -16.30 0.73
CA MET A 79 -4.07 -16.62 1.10
C MET A 79 -4.95 -17.01 -0.10
N GLU A 80 -4.86 -16.24 -1.20
CA GLU A 80 -5.65 -16.51 -2.42
C GLU A 80 -5.17 -17.78 -3.14
N SER A 81 -3.95 -18.24 -2.84
CA SER A 81 -3.41 -19.49 -3.40
C SER A 81 -3.76 -20.74 -2.57
N GLU A 82 -4.28 -20.56 -1.35
CA GLU A 82 -4.73 -21.67 -0.50
C GLU A 82 -5.96 -22.36 -1.12
N GLY A 83 -5.83 -23.63 -1.45
CA GLY A 83 -6.92 -24.43 -2.06
C GLY A 83 -7.08 -24.30 -3.58
N GLY A 84 -6.21 -23.55 -4.24
CA GLY A 84 -6.22 -23.37 -5.69
C GLY A 84 -5.15 -24.15 -6.44
N SER A 85 -5.18 -24.08 -7.79
CA SER A 85 -4.27 -24.78 -8.72
C SER A 85 -2.82 -24.26 -8.71
N TYR A 86 -2.44 -23.39 -7.80
CA TYR A 86 -1.15 -22.67 -7.82
C TYR A 86 0.03 -23.45 -7.23
N GLY A 87 -0.19 -24.56 -6.53
CA GLY A 87 0.78 -25.58 -6.13
C GLY A 87 2.10 -25.05 -5.55
N GLN A 88 3.23 -25.46 -6.15
CA GLN A 88 4.59 -25.19 -5.65
C GLN A 88 5.11 -23.77 -5.96
N ASP A 89 4.38 -22.93 -6.68
CA ASP A 89 4.86 -21.64 -7.17
C ASP A 89 4.49 -20.44 -6.25
N VAL A 90 3.88 -20.66 -5.09
CA VAL A 90 3.40 -19.59 -4.20
C VAL A 90 4.51 -18.61 -3.80
N ASP A 91 5.71 -19.11 -3.46
CA ASP A 91 6.86 -18.26 -3.15
C ASP A 91 7.25 -17.36 -4.34
N ARG A 92 7.16 -17.91 -5.56
CA ARG A 92 7.42 -17.13 -6.78
C ARG A 92 6.38 -16.05 -6.99
N PHE A 93 5.11 -16.33 -6.75
CA PHE A 93 4.03 -15.37 -6.90
C PHE A 93 4.09 -14.30 -5.81
N MET A 94 4.41 -14.66 -4.57
CA MET A 94 4.70 -13.70 -3.50
C MET A 94 5.86 -12.77 -3.88
N LEU A 95 6.94 -13.31 -4.46
CA LEU A 95 8.05 -12.49 -4.94
C LEU A 95 7.60 -11.47 -5.98
N LEU A 96 6.77 -11.88 -6.95
CA LEU A 96 6.26 -10.96 -7.98
C LEU A 96 5.36 -9.88 -7.38
N ALA A 97 4.52 -10.23 -6.40
CA ALA A 97 3.73 -9.27 -5.64
C ALA A 97 4.62 -8.30 -4.82
N HIS A 98 5.72 -8.80 -4.24
CA HIS A 98 6.70 -7.95 -3.56
C HIS A 98 7.33 -6.94 -4.53
N LEU A 99 7.74 -7.36 -5.73
CA LEU A 99 8.31 -6.46 -6.73
C LEU A 99 7.26 -5.44 -7.21
N ALA A 100 6.01 -5.87 -7.40
CA ALA A 100 4.92 -4.97 -7.71
C ALA A 100 4.73 -3.92 -6.60
N GLY A 101 4.70 -4.33 -5.33
CA GLY A 101 4.61 -3.42 -4.19
C GLY A 101 5.81 -2.48 -4.04
N VAL A 102 7.04 -2.95 -4.37
CA VAL A 102 8.24 -2.10 -4.34
C VAL A 102 8.18 -0.99 -5.39
N PHE A 103 7.66 -1.26 -6.60
CA PHE A 103 7.72 -0.33 -7.72
C PHE A 103 6.40 0.38 -8.05
N HIS A 104 5.27 0.07 -7.37
CA HIS A 104 3.95 0.60 -7.76
C HIS A 104 3.87 2.13 -7.80
N ASP A 105 4.60 2.79 -6.92
CA ASP A 105 4.59 4.24 -6.74
C ASP A 105 5.91 4.91 -7.13
N VAL A 106 6.75 4.28 -7.96
CA VAL A 106 8.07 4.81 -8.36
C VAL A 106 7.97 6.14 -9.11
N ARG A 107 6.79 6.49 -9.63
CA ARG A 107 6.45 7.78 -10.29
C ARG A 107 5.26 8.48 -9.65
N ARG A 108 5.08 8.31 -8.32
CA ARG A 108 3.89 8.79 -7.59
C ARG A 108 3.54 10.26 -7.80
N PHE A 109 4.50 11.11 -8.08
CA PHE A 109 4.28 12.55 -8.22
C PHE A 109 3.97 13.01 -9.65
N GLU A 110 3.99 12.09 -10.58
CA GLU A 110 3.64 12.36 -11.96
C GLU A 110 2.12 12.22 -12.20
N LYS A 111 1.59 12.97 -13.17
CA LYS A 111 0.21 12.74 -13.63
C LYS A 111 0.11 11.33 -14.22
N GLN A 112 -1.01 10.63 -13.97
CA GLN A 112 -1.18 9.22 -14.34
C GLN A 112 -0.09 8.32 -13.74
N HIS A 113 0.21 8.54 -12.45
CA HIS A 113 1.33 7.90 -11.76
C HIS A 113 1.33 6.37 -11.87
N ALA A 114 0.18 5.70 -11.85
CA ALA A 114 0.09 4.25 -12.00
C ALA A 114 0.66 3.79 -13.35
N LYS A 115 0.23 4.43 -14.45
CA LYS A 115 0.75 4.16 -15.79
C LYS A 115 2.25 4.44 -15.88
N LYS A 116 2.68 5.60 -15.39
CA LYS A 116 4.10 6.00 -15.39
C LYS A 116 4.97 5.10 -14.53
N SER A 117 4.46 4.63 -13.39
CA SER A 117 5.15 3.65 -12.56
C SER A 117 5.25 2.30 -13.25
N ALA A 118 4.20 1.85 -13.96
CA ALA A 118 4.23 0.61 -14.74
C ALA A 118 5.29 0.66 -15.85
N GLU A 119 5.34 1.75 -16.64
CA GLU A 119 6.35 1.97 -17.68
C GLU A 119 7.79 1.99 -17.12
N ALA A 120 8.00 2.64 -15.98
CA ALA A 120 9.30 2.69 -15.32
C ALA A 120 9.69 1.33 -14.73
N ALA A 121 8.75 0.64 -14.08
CA ALA A 121 8.97 -0.70 -13.53
C ALA A 121 9.29 -1.72 -14.63
N GLU A 122 8.59 -1.69 -15.76
CA GLU A 122 8.85 -2.56 -16.91
C GLU A 122 10.32 -2.46 -17.36
N LYS A 123 10.78 -1.23 -17.56
CA LYS A 123 12.17 -0.97 -17.95
C LYS A 123 13.17 -1.54 -16.94
N ILE A 124 12.93 -1.28 -15.64
CA ILE A 124 13.80 -1.78 -14.56
C ILE A 124 13.80 -3.31 -14.50
N LEU A 125 12.62 -3.94 -14.55
CA LEU A 125 12.47 -5.39 -14.43
C LEU A 125 13.13 -6.13 -15.59
N ARG A 126 12.96 -5.65 -16.82
CA ARG A 126 13.59 -6.24 -18.03
C ARG A 126 15.11 -6.17 -17.99
N THR A 127 15.65 -5.07 -17.48
CA THR A 127 17.12 -4.85 -17.54
C THR A 127 17.89 -5.45 -16.39
N SER A 128 17.24 -5.68 -15.23
CA SER A 128 17.98 -5.92 -13.98
C SER A 128 17.52 -7.12 -13.16
N PHE A 129 16.45 -7.84 -13.57
CA PHE A 129 15.84 -8.86 -12.69
C PHE A 129 15.84 -10.29 -13.25
N GLY A 130 16.08 -10.48 -14.53
CA GLY A 130 16.06 -11.82 -15.16
C GLY A 130 14.72 -12.54 -15.03
N LEU A 131 13.61 -11.79 -15.01
CA LEU A 131 12.25 -12.34 -14.96
C LEU A 131 11.83 -12.82 -16.35
N ARG A 132 10.92 -13.81 -16.38
CA ARG A 132 10.25 -14.21 -17.61
C ARG A 132 9.35 -13.07 -18.11
N GLU A 133 9.13 -13.01 -19.41
CA GLU A 133 8.30 -11.98 -20.03
C GLU A 133 6.88 -11.94 -19.45
N THR A 134 6.29 -13.10 -19.21
CA THR A 134 4.96 -13.23 -18.58
C THR A 134 4.94 -12.65 -17.14
N GLU A 135 6.03 -12.80 -16.40
CA GLU A 135 6.17 -12.27 -15.04
C GLU A 135 6.34 -10.75 -15.03
N VAL A 136 7.17 -10.22 -15.96
CA VAL A 136 7.28 -8.77 -16.15
C VAL A 136 5.92 -8.18 -16.48
N THR A 137 5.20 -8.80 -17.42
CA THR A 137 3.84 -8.37 -17.81
C THR A 137 2.88 -8.41 -16.63
N ALA A 138 2.87 -9.48 -15.82
CA ALA A 138 2.00 -9.58 -14.66
C ALA A 138 2.26 -8.46 -13.64
N VAL A 139 3.53 -8.19 -13.32
CA VAL A 139 3.92 -7.13 -12.37
C VAL A 139 3.55 -5.74 -12.91
N THR A 140 3.84 -5.45 -14.17
CA THR A 140 3.59 -4.12 -14.75
C THR A 140 2.11 -3.82 -14.92
N LYS A 141 1.30 -4.81 -15.31
CA LYS A 141 -0.16 -4.67 -15.35
C LYS A 141 -0.76 -4.47 -13.97
N ALA A 142 -0.28 -5.18 -12.96
CA ALA A 142 -0.69 -4.96 -11.58
C ALA A 142 -0.41 -3.51 -11.14
N ILE A 143 0.79 -3.00 -11.44
CA ILE A 143 1.16 -1.61 -11.16
C ILE A 143 0.24 -0.63 -11.93
N GLY A 144 -0.04 -0.87 -13.21
CA GLY A 144 -0.93 -0.02 -13.99
C GLY A 144 -2.36 0.05 -13.44
N ASN A 145 -2.82 -1.02 -12.81
CA ASN A 145 -4.18 -1.19 -12.29
C ASN A 145 -4.38 -0.79 -10.82
N HIS A 146 -3.33 -0.28 -10.11
CA HIS A 146 -3.44 -0.09 -8.66
C HIS A 146 -4.18 1.19 -8.24
N GLU A 147 -4.40 2.16 -9.13
CA GLU A 147 -5.04 3.43 -8.79
C GLU A 147 -6.54 3.26 -8.55
N ALA A 148 -7.04 3.77 -7.41
CA ALA A 148 -8.45 3.69 -7.08
C ALA A 148 -9.29 4.61 -7.97
N PHE A 149 -10.53 4.17 -8.27
CA PHE A 149 -11.51 4.94 -9.06
C PHE A 149 -11.08 5.24 -10.50
N GLN A 150 -10.04 4.56 -10.99
CA GLN A 150 -9.65 4.60 -12.41
C GLN A 150 -10.13 3.35 -13.14
N PRO A 151 -10.31 3.41 -14.46
CA PRO A 151 -10.57 2.23 -15.27
C PRO A 151 -9.47 1.19 -15.06
N VAL A 152 -9.89 -0.06 -14.88
CA VAL A 152 -8.99 -1.22 -14.74
C VAL A 152 -8.86 -1.89 -16.10
N GLU A 153 -7.63 -2.12 -16.55
CA GLU A 153 -7.39 -2.94 -17.72
C GLU A 153 -7.78 -4.40 -17.43
N PRO A 154 -8.69 -5.01 -18.21
CA PRO A 154 -9.08 -6.40 -18.02
C PRO A 154 -7.89 -7.36 -18.17
N LEU A 155 -7.74 -8.30 -17.23
CA LEU A 155 -6.66 -9.28 -17.22
C LEU A 155 -7.22 -10.66 -17.52
N GLN A 156 -6.67 -11.33 -18.55
CA GLN A 156 -7.04 -12.70 -18.94
C GLN A 156 -6.16 -13.74 -18.22
N ASP A 157 -4.93 -13.36 -17.89
CA ASP A 157 -3.97 -14.21 -17.22
C ASP A 157 -4.24 -14.25 -15.71
N SER A 158 -4.36 -15.46 -15.16
CA SER A 158 -4.71 -15.69 -13.76
C SER A 158 -3.63 -15.18 -12.79
N LEU A 159 -2.35 -15.28 -13.15
CA LEU A 159 -1.24 -14.76 -12.33
C LEU A 159 -1.26 -13.23 -12.31
N ALA A 160 -1.47 -12.60 -13.48
CA ALA A 160 -1.57 -11.15 -13.54
C ALA A 160 -2.76 -10.63 -12.73
N LEU A 161 -3.89 -11.31 -12.77
CA LEU A 161 -5.08 -10.97 -11.97
C LEU A 161 -4.80 -11.11 -10.47
N LEU A 162 -4.21 -12.23 -10.04
CA LEU A 162 -3.86 -12.49 -8.65
C LEU A 162 -2.95 -11.38 -8.09
N ILE A 163 -1.86 -11.05 -8.81
CA ILE A 163 -0.92 -10.01 -8.37
C ILE A 163 -1.57 -8.63 -8.39
N SER A 164 -2.40 -8.33 -9.40
CA SER A 164 -3.10 -7.05 -9.52
C SER A 164 -4.07 -6.81 -8.37
N ASP A 165 -4.87 -7.80 -8.03
CA ASP A 165 -5.84 -7.68 -6.94
C ASP A 165 -5.15 -7.61 -5.58
N ALA A 166 -4.12 -8.43 -5.35
CA ALA A 166 -3.34 -8.40 -4.11
C ALA A 166 -2.59 -7.06 -3.93
N LEU A 167 -1.99 -6.53 -4.99
CA LEU A 167 -1.33 -5.22 -4.94
C LEU A 167 -2.32 -4.10 -4.63
N TYR A 168 -3.45 -4.08 -5.33
CA TYR A 168 -4.49 -3.08 -5.12
C TYR A 168 -4.97 -3.09 -3.66
N ASP A 169 -5.33 -4.25 -3.15
CA ASP A 169 -5.88 -4.41 -1.81
C ASP A 169 -4.86 -4.03 -0.74
N ALA A 170 -3.61 -4.47 -0.88
CA ALA A 170 -2.51 -4.13 0.03
C ALA A 170 -2.23 -2.61 0.06
N ASP A 171 -2.27 -1.93 -1.08
CA ASP A 171 -2.14 -0.48 -1.12
C ASP A 171 -3.35 0.20 -0.45
N LYS A 172 -4.57 -0.31 -0.64
CA LYS A 172 -5.78 0.26 -0.03
C LYS A 172 -5.87 -0.03 1.48
N PHE A 173 -5.20 -1.05 2.01
CA PHE A 173 -5.01 -1.21 3.46
C PHE A 173 -4.32 0.01 4.09
N ARG A 174 -3.45 0.71 3.34
CA ARG A 174 -2.76 1.94 3.81
C ARG A 174 -3.71 3.13 3.98
N TRP A 175 -4.93 3.08 3.43
CA TRP A 175 -5.96 4.09 3.66
C TRP A 175 -6.65 3.97 5.03
N GLY A 176 -6.38 2.90 5.77
CA GLY A 176 -6.78 2.68 7.15
C GLY A 176 -5.94 3.48 8.17
N PRO A 177 -5.47 2.84 9.25
CA PRO A 177 -4.69 3.50 10.31
C PRO A 177 -3.46 4.25 9.82
N ASP A 178 -2.73 3.73 8.82
CA ASP A 178 -1.53 4.34 8.27
C ASP A 178 -1.79 5.71 7.66
N ASN A 179 -2.99 5.93 7.11
CA ASN A 179 -3.35 7.22 6.54
C ASN A 179 -3.28 8.33 7.59
N PHE A 180 -3.78 8.08 8.79
CA PHE A 180 -3.84 9.07 9.86
C PHE A 180 -2.58 9.12 10.72
N THR A 181 -1.80 8.05 10.79
CA THR A 181 -0.59 8.00 11.62
C THR A 181 0.68 8.40 10.87
N GLU A 182 0.71 8.27 9.53
CA GLU A 182 1.91 8.51 8.72
C GLU A 182 1.63 9.36 7.46
N MET A 183 0.72 8.91 6.59
CA MET A 183 0.59 9.46 5.22
C MET A 183 0.11 10.93 5.23
N LEU A 184 -0.91 11.25 6.01
CA LEU A 184 -1.45 12.60 6.15
C LEU A 184 -0.33 13.57 6.56
N TRP A 185 0.41 13.26 7.59
CA TRP A 185 1.46 14.12 8.14
C TRP A 185 2.59 14.35 7.16
N SER A 186 3.02 13.29 6.47
CA SER A 186 4.07 13.39 5.45
C SER A 186 3.66 14.27 4.27
N MET A 187 2.42 14.16 3.86
CA MET A 187 1.88 14.98 2.77
C MET A 187 1.77 16.46 3.17
N LEU A 188 1.31 16.74 4.40
CA LEU A 188 1.19 18.10 4.92
C LEU A 188 2.55 18.75 5.11
N GLU A 189 3.50 18.01 5.68
CA GLU A 189 4.86 18.49 5.92
C GLU A 189 5.55 18.86 4.60
N ARG A 190 5.44 18.01 3.59
CA ARG A 190 6.00 18.27 2.26
C ARG A 190 5.43 19.54 1.62
N ARG A 191 4.14 19.78 1.77
CA ARG A 191 3.44 20.94 1.20
C ARG A 191 3.48 22.16 2.11
N ASN A 192 4.06 22.03 3.30
CA ASN A 192 4.08 23.04 4.35
C ASN A 192 2.69 23.63 4.66
N VAL A 193 1.65 22.80 4.64
CA VAL A 193 0.24 23.20 4.83
C VAL A 193 -0.06 23.28 6.33
N PRO A 194 -0.52 24.40 6.89
CA PRO A 194 -0.86 24.49 8.32
C PRO A 194 -2.04 23.56 8.67
N ILE A 195 -2.06 23.02 9.90
CA ILE A 195 -3.12 22.11 10.37
C ILE A 195 -4.51 22.78 10.25
N SER A 196 -4.62 24.09 10.56
CA SER A 196 -5.87 24.84 10.42
C SER A 196 -6.47 24.79 9.01
N ALA A 197 -5.64 24.85 7.96
CA ALA A 197 -6.10 24.74 6.59
C ALA A 197 -6.60 23.31 6.24
N VAL A 198 -6.04 22.29 6.90
CA VAL A 198 -6.47 20.90 6.74
C VAL A 198 -7.83 20.67 7.38
N MET A 199 -8.06 21.26 8.55
CA MET A 199 -9.31 21.07 9.30
C MET A 199 -10.55 21.45 8.48
N GLY A 200 -10.46 22.49 7.65
CA GLY A 200 -11.56 22.91 6.77
C GLY A 200 -11.97 21.86 5.72
N ARG A 201 -11.08 20.93 5.38
CA ARG A 201 -11.31 19.86 4.37
C ARG A 201 -11.27 18.45 4.97
N TYR A 202 -11.05 18.34 6.27
CA TYR A 202 -10.79 17.06 6.92
C TYR A 202 -11.92 16.06 6.72
N LEU A 203 -13.15 16.48 7.01
CA LEU A 203 -14.35 15.63 6.90
C LEU A 203 -14.65 15.24 5.44
N GLU A 204 -14.36 16.11 4.47
CA GLU A 204 -14.46 15.77 3.05
C GLU A 204 -13.43 14.70 2.68
N GLY A 205 -12.19 14.86 3.12
CA GLY A 205 -11.14 13.86 2.94
C GLY A 205 -11.54 12.49 3.54
N MET A 206 -12.14 12.47 4.71
CA MET A 206 -12.65 11.24 5.33
C MET A 206 -13.73 10.54 4.49
N LYS A 207 -14.66 11.30 3.88
CA LYS A 207 -15.64 10.71 2.94
C LYS A 207 -14.97 10.06 1.72
N GLY A 208 -13.84 10.62 1.26
CA GLY A 208 -13.03 10.00 0.22
C GLY A 208 -12.44 8.65 0.63
N ILE A 209 -11.95 8.55 1.87
CA ILE A 209 -11.44 7.30 2.45
C ILE A 209 -12.55 6.26 2.59
N GLU A 210 -13.71 6.65 3.07
CA GLU A 210 -14.86 5.75 3.26
C GLU A 210 -15.27 5.05 1.96
N LYS A 211 -15.17 5.72 0.81
CA LYS A 211 -15.48 5.12 -0.51
C LYS A 211 -14.58 3.94 -0.85
N ILE A 212 -13.35 3.88 -0.32
CA ILE A 212 -12.43 2.77 -0.54
C ILE A 212 -12.97 1.46 0.05
N ARG A 213 -13.79 1.53 1.10
CA ARG A 213 -14.36 0.37 1.81
C ARG A 213 -15.01 -0.66 0.90
N GLY A 214 -15.61 -0.24 -0.20
CA GLY A 214 -16.29 -1.11 -1.17
C GLY A 214 -15.47 -1.48 -2.41
N THR A 215 -14.18 -1.15 -2.46
CA THR A 215 -13.38 -1.31 -3.70
C THR A 215 -12.44 -2.50 -3.68
N PHE A 216 -12.30 -3.22 -2.58
CA PHE A 216 -11.42 -4.38 -2.46
C PHE A 216 -11.79 -5.48 -3.47
N ARG A 217 -10.77 -6.13 -4.03
CA ARG A 217 -10.88 -6.98 -5.21
C ARG A 217 -10.78 -8.46 -4.89
N SER A 218 -9.73 -8.91 -4.18
CA SER A 218 -9.53 -10.30 -3.79
C SER A 218 -10.55 -10.75 -2.73
N GLN A 219 -10.68 -12.05 -2.50
CA GLN A 219 -11.55 -12.57 -1.45
C GLN A 219 -11.04 -12.15 -0.06
N ALA A 220 -9.75 -12.28 0.18
CA ALA A 220 -9.11 -11.85 1.41
C ALA A 220 -9.20 -10.31 1.59
N GLY A 221 -8.98 -9.54 0.52
CA GLY A 221 -9.16 -8.10 0.54
C GLY A 221 -10.58 -7.68 0.94
N LYS A 222 -11.61 -8.32 0.38
CA LYS A 222 -13.02 -8.09 0.76
C LYS A 222 -13.33 -8.49 2.20
N ALA A 223 -12.68 -9.53 2.72
CA ALA A 223 -12.87 -9.99 4.09
C ALA A 223 -12.21 -9.07 5.14
N TYR A 224 -11.03 -8.54 4.85
CA TYR A 224 -10.23 -7.79 5.80
C TYR A 224 -10.15 -6.28 5.52
N GLY A 225 -10.24 -5.86 4.28
CA GLY A 225 -10.12 -4.46 3.87
C GLY A 225 -11.10 -3.51 4.55
N PRO A 226 -12.39 -3.85 4.69
CA PRO A 226 -13.34 -3.02 5.42
C PRO A 226 -12.91 -2.71 6.85
N ASP A 227 -12.30 -3.67 7.59
CA ASP A 227 -11.81 -3.44 8.95
C ASP A 227 -10.66 -2.40 9.00
N PHE A 228 -9.77 -2.39 7.99
CA PHE A 228 -8.76 -1.34 7.87
C PHE A 228 -9.41 0.04 7.74
N ILE A 229 -10.39 0.17 6.87
CA ILE A 229 -11.06 1.46 6.64
C ILE A 229 -11.85 1.88 7.87
N ASP A 230 -12.60 0.99 8.49
CA ASP A 230 -13.41 1.29 9.68
C ASP A 230 -12.52 1.78 10.85
N ARG A 231 -11.36 1.14 11.09
CA ARG A 231 -10.37 1.60 12.07
C ARG A 231 -9.75 2.93 11.70
N GLY A 232 -9.39 3.12 10.43
CA GLY A 232 -8.91 4.41 9.95
C GLY A 232 -9.94 5.52 10.17
N MET A 233 -11.21 5.28 9.84
CA MET A 233 -12.30 6.23 10.06
C MET A 233 -12.51 6.55 11.54
N GLU A 234 -12.38 5.56 12.42
CA GLU A 234 -12.47 5.77 13.88
C GLU A 234 -11.31 6.63 14.38
N ILE A 235 -10.07 6.33 13.96
CA ILE A 235 -8.89 7.14 14.28
C ILE A 235 -9.10 8.56 13.77
N GLY A 236 -9.55 8.71 12.54
CA GLY A 236 -9.80 10.01 11.92
C GLY A 236 -10.83 10.85 12.68
N ARG A 237 -11.96 10.27 13.09
CA ARG A 237 -12.99 10.96 13.89
C ARG A 237 -12.45 11.44 15.24
N ARG A 238 -11.78 10.57 15.98
CA ARG A 238 -11.17 10.92 17.28
C ARG A 238 -10.09 12.00 17.12
N LEU A 239 -9.23 11.85 16.12
CA LEU A 239 -8.19 12.84 15.84
C LEU A 239 -8.79 14.21 15.50
N TYR A 240 -9.82 14.27 14.66
CA TYR A 240 -10.53 15.50 14.33
C TYR A 240 -11.06 16.20 15.59
N THR A 241 -11.73 15.47 16.47
CA THR A 241 -12.25 16.00 17.74
C THR A 241 -11.17 16.58 18.64
N GLU A 242 -10.02 15.90 18.73
CA GLU A 242 -8.91 16.38 19.55
C GLU A 242 -8.20 17.60 18.93
N LEU A 243 -8.03 17.64 17.62
CA LEU A 243 -7.42 18.79 16.94
C LEU A 243 -8.29 20.06 17.04
N LEU A 244 -9.63 19.94 17.10
CA LEU A 244 -10.51 21.09 17.34
C LEU A 244 -10.32 21.73 18.72
N LYS A 245 -9.85 20.99 19.72
CA LYS A 245 -9.60 21.52 21.08
C LYS A 245 -8.29 22.31 21.19
N ILE A 246 -7.39 22.14 20.24
CA ILE A 246 -6.06 22.74 20.24
C ILE A 246 -6.02 24.04 19.41
N GLN A 247 -7.03 24.29 18.60
CA GLN A 247 -7.20 25.53 17.84
C GLN A 247 -7.91 26.60 18.67
#